data_fe73191b1b101545210c64b175e1d4d2
#
_entry.id   fe73191b1b101545210c64b175e1d4d2
#
_cell.length_a   1.000
_cell.length_b   1.000
_cell.length_c   1.000
_cell.angle_alpha   90.00
_cell.angle_beta   90.00
_cell.angle_gamma   90.00
#
_symmetry.space_group_name_H-M   'P 1'
#
loop_
_entity.id
_entity.type
_entity.pdbx_description
1 polymer ?
#
loop_
_entity_poly.entity_id
_entity_poly.type
_entity_poly.pdbx_seq_one_letter_code
_entity_poly.pdbx_strand_id
1 'polypeptide(L)'
;MRKKIPNLLTTSRIMLSPFVYYAGFTHERELFMILFSLGGLTDFLDGFFARYMEIDSDWGSVFDTIADCIFYPAGLLMYLFVPEVFQYWTVAALLVGVMALSLMIGWLRGGLKIPHLISAKIFAMASVAFVFYTLWVEFYLPFLYVFLVIGAWATVEQFIVLCFKKPSFTRKWCWE
;
A
#
# COMPACT_ATOMS: atom_id res chain seq x y z
N MET A 1 -19.87 1.24 -18.98
CA MET A 1 -20.08 1.26 -17.52
C MET A 1 -19.07 0.39 -16.75
N ARG A 2 -18.69 -0.80 -17.20
CA ARG A 2 -17.78 -1.73 -16.49
C ARG A 2 -16.37 -1.15 -16.16
N LYS A 3 -15.78 -0.32 -17.05
CA LYS A 3 -14.45 0.30 -16.85
C LYS A 3 -14.38 1.37 -15.74
N LYS A 4 -15.52 1.79 -15.17
CA LYS A 4 -15.57 2.86 -14.17
C LYS A 4 -15.44 2.37 -12.72
N ILE A 5 -15.67 1.07 -12.47
CA ILE A 5 -15.72 0.53 -11.11
C ILE A 5 -14.34 0.56 -10.41
N PRO A 6 -13.23 0.06 -11.01
CA PRO A 6 -11.93 0.15 -10.36
C PRO A 6 -11.52 1.60 -10.07
N ASN A 7 -11.66 2.49 -11.06
CA ASN A 7 -11.31 3.90 -10.87
C ASN A 7 -12.14 4.59 -9.78
N LEU A 8 -13.39 4.17 -9.57
CA LEU A 8 -14.24 4.71 -8.51
C LEU A 8 -13.71 4.28 -7.12
N LEU A 9 -13.30 3.03 -6.96
CA LEU A 9 -12.73 2.52 -5.72
C LEU A 9 -11.39 3.20 -5.40
N THR A 10 -10.52 3.36 -6.39
CA THR A 10 -9.26 4.11 -6.25
C THR A 10 -9.53 5.58 -5.88
N THR A 11 -10.53 6.23 -6.51
CA THR A 11 -10.92 7.60 -6.18
C THR A 11 -11.44 7.69 -4.75
N SER A 12 -12.23 6.72 -4.30
CA SER A 12 -12.75 6.69 -2.92
C SER A 12 -11.62 6.61 -1.90
N ARG A 13 -10.54 5.87 -2.19
CA ARG A 13 -9.34 5.77 -1.34
C ARG A 13 -8.61 7.10 -1.22
N ILE A 14 -8.45 7.84 -2.33
CA ILE A 14 -7.87 9.19 -2.30
C ILE A 14 -8.75 10.14 -1.47
N MET A 15 -10.08 10.06 -1.61
CA MET A 15 -11.00 10.87 -0.82
C MET A 15 -11.02 10.49 0.67
N LEU A 16 -10.82 9.22 1.01
CA LEU A 16 -10.71 8.74 2.39
C LEU A 16 -9.41 9.18 3.07
N SER A 17 -8.30 9.31 2.30
CA SER A 17 -6.99 9.62 2.84
C SER A 17 -6.97 10.84 3.76
N PRO A 18 -7.52 12.03 3.40
CA PRO A 18 -7.54 13.19 4.29
C PRO A 18 -8.23 12.92 5.62
N PHE A 19 -9.28 12.11 5.63
CA PHE A 19 -10.02 11.75 6.84
C PHE A 19 -9.24 10.79 7.73
N VAL A 20 -8.48 9.86 7.12
CA VAL A 20 -7.57 8.98 7.86
C VAL A 20 -6.48 9.79 8.54
N TYR A 21 -5.86 10.74 7.82
CA TYR A 21 -4.87 11.65 8.40
C TYR A 21 -5.48 12.50 9.51
N TYR A 22 -6.66 13.06 9.29
CA TYR A 22 -7.37 13.85 10.30
C TYR A 22 -7.60 13.01 11.57
N ALA A 23 -8.17 11.80 11.44
CA ALA A 23 -8.42 10.92 12.56
C ALA A 23 -7.12 10.54 13.31
N GLY A 24 -6.01 10.34 12.59
CA GLY A 24 -4.70 10.10 13.18
C GLY A 24 -4.20 11.28 14.00
N PHE A 25 -4.24 12.49 13.47
CA PHE A 25 -3.76 13.68 14.17
C PHE A 25 -4.67 14.18 15.29
N THR A 26 -5.98 13.90 15.22
CA THR A 26 -6.93 14.22 16.29
C THR A 26 -7.01 13.14 17.37
N HIS A 27 -6.20 12.08 17.26
CA HIS A 27 -6.19 10.95 18.19
C HIS A 27 -7.52 10.19 18.28
N GLU A 28 -8.33 10.20 17.21
CA GLU A 28 -9.58 9.48 17.10
C GLU A 28 -9.33 8.03 16.66
N ARG A 29 -8.93 7.18 17.63
CA ARG A 29 -8.47 5.80 17.38
C ARG A 29 -9.48 4.97 16.60
N GLU A 30 -10.75 4.96 17.03
CA GLU A 30 -11.80 4.15 16.40
C GLU A 30 -12.06 4.61 14.96
N LEU A 31 -12.16 5.93 14.76
CA LEU A 31 -12.36 6.52 13.44
C LEU A 31 -11.18 6.19 12.51
N PHE A 32 -9.94 6.33 12.99
CA PHE A 32 -8.75 5.99 12.24
C PHE A 32 -8.76 4.52 11.80
N MET A 33 -9.03 3.61 12.74
CA MET A 33 -9.08 2.17 12.46
C MET A 33 -10.15 1.82 11.41
N ILE A 34 -11.36 2.37 11.55
CA ILE A 34 -12.46 2.12 10.61
C ILE A 34 -12.10 2.64 9.21
N LEU A 35 -11.65 3.89 9.10
CA LEU A 35 -11.32 4.51 7.82
C LEU A 35 -10.13 3.83 7.14
N PHE A 36 -9.09 3.47 7.89
CA PHE A 36 -7.92 2.77 7.35
C PHE A 36 -8.29 1.36 6.87
N SER A 37 -9.12 0.64 7.62
CA SER A 37 -9.61 -0.69 7.23
C SER A 37 -10.51 -0.63 5.99
N LEU A 38 -11.39 0.37 5.90
CA LEU A 38 -12.24 0.59 4.72
C LEU A 38 -11.39 0.89 3.47
N GLY A 39 -10.38 1.74 3.60
CA GLY A 39 -9.47 2.03 2.49
C GLY A 39 -8.71 0.80 2.01
N GLY A 40 -8.19 -0.03 2.92
CA GLY A 40 -7.55 -1.29 2.58
C GLY A 40 -8.50 -2.31 1.95
N LEU A 41 -9.76 -2.35 2.41
CA LEU A 41 -10.79 -3.19 1.80
C LEU A 41 -11.13 -2.74 0.38
N THR A 42 -11.22 -1.44 0.13
CA THR A 42 -11.44 -0.91 -1.23
C THR A 42 -10.29 -1.27 -2.18
N ASP A 43 -9.04 -1.27 -1.70
CA ASP A 43 -7.87 -1.70 -2.46
C ASP A 43 -7.93 -3.20 -2.82
N PHE A 44 -8.30 -4.04 -1.87
CA PHE A 44 -8.49 -5.46 -2.13
C PHE A 44 -9.59 -5.71 -3.16
N LEU A 45 -10.72 -4.99 -3.04
CA LEU A 45 -11.86 -5.13 -3.94
C LEU A 45 -11.55 -4.63 -5.36
N ASP A 46 -10.87 -3.50 -5.53
CA ASP A 46 -10.55 -2.99 -6.87
C ASP A 46 -9.60 -3.94 -7.60
N GLY A 47 -8.59 -4.49 -6.92
CA GLY A 47 -7.71 -5.50 -7.47
C GLY A 47 -8.43 -6.82 -7.81
N PHE A 48 -9.47 -7.19 -7.06
CA PHE A 48 -10.32 -8.33 -7.37
C PHE A 48 -11.18 -8.07 -8.61
N PHE A 49 -11.87 -6.94 -8.66
CA PHE A 49 -12.74 -6.57 -9.78
C PHE A 49 -11.97 -6.32 -11.08
N ALA A 50 -10.79 -5.69 -11.01
CA ALA A 50 -9.93 -5.48 -12.17
C ALA A 50 -9.54 -6.81 -12.83
N ARG A 51 -9.15 -7.82 -12.03
CA ARG A 51 -8.83 -9.18 -12.52
C ARG A 51 -10.04 -9.90 -13.08
N TYR A 52 -11.17 -9.85 -12.36
CA TYR A 52 -12.40 -10.53 -12.78
C TYR A 52 -12.98 -9.98 -14.08
N MET A 53 -12.78 -8.69 -14.33
CA MET A 53 -13.33 -8.02 -15.51
C MET A 53 -12.35 -7.92 -16.68
N GLU A 54 -11.09 -8.39 -16.52
CA GLU A 54 -10.00 -8.27 -17.51
C GLU A 54 -9.81 -6.81 -18.00
N ILE A 55 -10.02 -5.83 -17.12
CA ILE A 55 -9.95 -4.41 -17.42
C ILE A 55 -8.64 -3.86 -16.87
N ASP A 56 -7.56 -4.09 -17.59
CA ASP A 56 -6.29 -3.41 -17.34
C ASP A 56 -6.20 -2.16 -18.21
N SER A 57 -5.99 -1.00 -17.58
CA SER A 57 -5.63 0.22 -18.28
C SER A 57 -4.36 0.81 -17.69
N ASP A 58 -3.47 1.28 -18.55
CA ASP A 58 -2.20 1.90 -18.12
C ASP A 58 -2.43 3.08 -17.17
N TRP A 59 -3.45 3.89 -17.42
CA TRP A 59 -3.85 5.01 -16.57
C TRP A 59 -4.43 4.57 -15.22
N GLY A 60 -5.21 3.48 -15.21
CA GLY A 60 -5.76 2.91 -13.98
C GLY A 60 -4.66 2.46 -13.02
N SER A 61 -3.64 1.80 -13.55
CA SER A 61 -2.50 1.34 -12.75
C SER A 61 -1.67 2.49 -12.15
N VAL A 62 -1.44 3.57 -12.92
CA VAL A 62 -0.75 4.77 -12.41
C VAL A 62 -1.58 5.45 -11.32
N PHE A 63 -2.87 5.57 -11.53
CA PHE A 63 -3.80 6.21 -10.59
C PHE A 63 -3.90 5.43 -9.27
N ASP A 64 -3.93 4.09 -9.35
CA ASP A 64 -3.90 3.20 -8.20
C ASP A 64 -2.61 3.38 -7.38
N THR A 65 -1.46 3.40 -8.05
CA THR A 65 -0.18 3.66 -7.38
C THR A 65 -0.14 5.00 -6.67
N ILE A 66 -0.69 6.07 -7.27
CA ILE A 66 -0.76 7.40 -6.62
C ILE A 66 -1.64 7.32 -5.37
N ALA A 67 -2.79 6.63 -5.46
CA ALA A 67 -3.68 6.44 -4.33
C ALA A 67 -2.98 5.69 -3.18
N ASP A 68 -2.24 4.64 -3.49
CA ASP A 68 -1.47 3.85 -2.52
C ASP A 68 -0.37 4.70 -1.85
N CYS A 69 0.37 5.48 -2.62
CA CYS A 69 1.40 6.39 -2.10
C CYS A 69 0.84 7.46 -1.15
N ILE A 70 -0.42 7.83 -1.31
CA ILE A 70 -1.09 8.80 -0.42
C ILE A 70 -1.68 8.09 0.79
N PHE A 71 -2.31 6.93 0.60
CA PHE A 71 -3.09 6.25 1.62
C PHE A 71 -2.23 5.47 2.63
N TYR A 72 -1.34 4.57 2.16
CA TYR A 72 -0.61 3.67 3.05
C TYR A 72 0.35 4.35 4.05
N PRO A 73 1.01 5.48 3.72
CA PRO A 73 1.83 6.19 4.72
C PRO A 73 1.03 6.67 5.93
N ALA A 74 -0.30 6.88 5.80
CA ALA A 74 -1.15 7.21 6.95
C ALA A 74 -1.13 6.10 8.03
N GLY A 75 -0.86 4.84 7.65
CA GLY A 75 -0.70 3.74 8.58
C GLY A 75 0.42 3.97 9.62
N LEU A 76 1.42 4.79 9.28
CA LEU A 76 2.47 5.17 10.25
C LEU A 76 1.93 5.98 11.42
N LEU A 77 0.77 6.66 11.25
CA LEU A 77 0.17 7.44 12.34
C LEU A 77 -0.36 6.56 13.48
N MET A 78 -0.42 5.24 13.29
CA MET A 78 -0.80 4.34 14.37
C MET A 78 0.14 4.43 15.59
N TYR A 79 1.40 4.92 15.42
CA TYR A 79 2.29 5.16 16.55
C TYR A 79 1.75 6.19 17.54
N LEU A 80 0.85 7.08 17.11
CA LEU A 80 0.21 8.06 17.98
C LEU A 80 -0.76 7.41 18.97
N PHE A 81 -1.26 6.21 18.65
CA PHE A 81 -2.20 5.46 19.50
C PHE A 81 -1.52 4.36 20.30
N VAL A 82 -0.37 3.87 19.82
CA VAL A 82 0.36 2.74 20.42
C VAL A 82 1.83 3.11 20.56
N PRO A 83 2.21 3.70 21.72
CA PRO A 83 3.59 4.19 21.93
C PRO A 83 4.67 3.10 21.80
N GLU A 84 4.31 1.83 22.05
CA GLU A 84 5.21 0.69 21.91
C GLU A 84 5.69 0.50 20.47
N VAL A 85 4.89 0.89 19.48
CA VAL A 85 5.24 0.84 18.07
C VAL A 85 6.24 1.95 17.72
N PHE A 86 6.24 3.05 18.47
CA PHE A 86 7.08 4.21 18.19
C PHE A 86 8.57 3.88 18.14
N GLN A 87 9.05 2.97 18.98
CA GLN A 87 10.46 2.55 18.96
C GLN A 87 10.89 1.92 17.63
N TYR A 88 9.92 1.42 16.82
CA TYR A 88 10.18 0.79 15.52
C TYR A 88 9.86 1.70 14.35
N TRP A 89 9.40 2.94 14.60
CA TRP A 89 8.99 3.85 13.53
C TRP A 89 10.10 4.15 12.53
N THR A 90 11.35 4.19 12.99
CA THR A 90 12.52 4.42 12.14
C THR A 90 12.68 3.33 11.08
N VAL A 91 12.44 2.06 11.45
CA VAL A 91 12.49 0.92 10.53
C VAL A 91 11.34 1.02 9.52
N ALA A 92 10.13 1.30 9.98
CA ALA A 92 8.97 1.47 9.11
C ALA A 92 9.14 2.66 8.14
N ALA A 93 9.64 3.80 8.63
CA ALA A 93 9.92 4.98 7.82
C ALA A 93 11.02 4.71 6.78
N LEU A 94 12.06 3.93 7.14
CA LEU A 94 13.11 3.53 6.21
C LEU A 94 12.57 2.64 5.10
N LEU A 95 11.70 1.67 5.42
CA LEU A 95 11.05 0.83 4.40
C LEU A 95 10.20 1.67 3.45
N VAL A 96 9.38 2.59 3.97
CA VAL A 96 8.57 3.51 3.16
C VAL A 96 9.47 4.41 2.30
N GLY A 97 10.56 4.92 2.85
CA GLY A 97 11.54 5.74 2.14
C GLY A 97 12.21 5.00 0.98
N VAL A 98 12.63 3.75 1.19
CA VAL A 98 13.21 2.92 0.11
C VAL A 98 12.17 2.57 -0.95
N MET A 99 10.93 2.29 -0.56
CA MET A 99 9.82 2.12 -1.50
C MET A 99 9.62 3.37 -2.35
N ALA A 100 9.51 4.54 -1.74
CA ALA A 100 9.34 5.82 -2.45
C ALA A 100 10.51 6.11 -3.39
N LEU A 101 11.74 5.87 -2.94
CA LEU A 101 12.95 6.02 -3.77
C LEU A 101 12.93 5.08 -4.98
N SER A 102 12.55 3.82 -4.79
CA SER A 102 12.46 2.84 -5.87
C SER A 102 11.39 3.23 -6.90
N LEU A 103 10.26 3.77 -6.46
CA LEU A 103 9.22 4.31 -7.34
C LEU A 103 9.71 5.51 -8.14
N MET A 104 10.45 6.42 -7.51
CA MET A 104 11.05 7.58 -8.17
C MET A 104 12.06 7.14 -9.23
N ILE A 105 12.92 6.17 -8.93
CA ILE A 105 13.88 5.62 -9.91
C ILE A 105 13.14 4.96 -11.07
N GLY A 106 12.09 4.19 -10.81
CA GLY A 106 11.26 3.58 -11.83
C GLY A 106 10.62 4.61 -12.76
N TRP A 107 10.10 5.68 -12.18
CA TRP A 107 9.52 6.80 -12.93
C TRP A 107 10.55 7.49 -13.85
N LEU A 108 11.74 7.78 -13.33
CA LEU A 108 12.83 8.41 -14.12
C LEU A 108 13.33 7.52 -15.25
N ARG A 109 13.20 6.19 -15.14
CA ARG A 109 13.71 5.22 -16.13
C ARG A 109 12.75 4.89 -17.27
N GLY A 110 11.48 5.18 -17.18
CA GLY A 110 10.56 4.82 -18.26
C GLY A 110 9.08 5.01 -18.00
N GLY A 111 8.73 5.70 -16.94
CA GLY A 111 7.35 5.98 -16.58
C GLY A 111 6.82 5.15 -15.41
N LEU A 112 5.67 5.57 -14.89
CA LEU A 112 5.00 5.02 -13.71
C LEU A 112 4.35 3.64 -13.94
N LYS A 113 4.85 2.81 -14.86
CA LYS A 113 4.39 1.41 -14.99
C LYS A 113 5.09 0.56 -13.94
N ILE A 114 4.48 0.51 -12.76
CA ILE A 114 4.95 -0.34 -11.68
C ILE A 114 4.45 -1.76 -11.96
N PRO A 115 5.36 -2.75 -11.98
CA PRO A 115 4.92 -4.14 -12.07
C PRO A 115 4.06 -4.44 -10.84
N HIS A 116 2.87 -5.00 -11.05
CA HIS A 116 2.01 -5.47 -9.96
C HIS A 116 2.66 -6.68 -9.28
N LEU A 117 3.57 -6.41 -8.34
CA LEU A 117 4.25 -7.44 -7.58
C LEU A 117 3.27 -8.07 -6.58
N ILE A 118 3.29 -9.38 -6.48
CA ILE A 118 2.48 -10.12 -5.50
C ILE A 118 2.90 -9.75 -4.08
N SER A 119 4.21 -9.58 -3.85
CA SER A 119 4.77 -9.15 -2.58
C SER A 119 4.22 -7.80 -2.11
N ALA A 120 4.07 -6.83 -3.02
CA ALA A 120 3.49 -5.53 -2.69
C ALA A 120 2.02 -5.67 -2.25
N LYS A 121 1.23 -6.54 -2.89
CA LYS A 121 -0.15 -6.82 -2.49
C LYS A 121 -0.24 -7.53 -1.14
N ILE A 122 0.64 -8.50 -0.89
CA ILE A 122 0.74 -9.18 0.41
C ILE A 122 1.11 -8.16 1.49
N PHE A 123 2.04 -7.25 1.21
CA PHE A 123 2.44 -6.20 2.16
C PHE A 123 1.29 -5.22 2.44
N ALA A 124 0.54 -4.80 1.42
CA ALA A 124 -0.64 -3.96 1.59
C ALA A 124 -1.70 -4.62 2.50
N MET A 125 -2.02 -5.89 2.24
CA MET A 125 -2.95 -6.65 3.09
C MET A 125 -2.40 -6.83 4.52
N ALA A 126 -1.11 -7.14 4.65
CA ALA A 126 -0.45 -7.27 5.94
C ALA A 126 -0.47 -5.94 6.72
N SER A 127 -0.35 -4.79 6.04
CA SER A 127 -0.42 -3.45 6.65
C SER A 127 -1.79 -3.20 7.27
N VAL A 128 -2.86 -3.49 6.54
CA VAL A 128 -4.23 -3.34 7.05
C VAL A 128 -4.48 -4.29 8.24
N ALA A 129 -4.08 -5.56 8.10
CA ALA A 129 -4.24 -6.54 9.16
C ALA A 129 -3.43 -6.17 10.41
N PHE A 130 -2.20 -5.65 10.24
CA PHE A 130 -1.34 -5.21 11.34
C PHE A 130 -1.93 -4.01 12.08
N VAL A 131 -2.36 -2.97 11.35
CA VAL A 131 -2.98 -1.79 11.96
C VAL A 131 -4.28 -2.19 12.68
N PHE A 132 -5.13 -2.97 12.03
CA PHE A 132 -6.39 -3.42 12.62
C PHE A 132 -6.16 -4.23 13.90
N TYR A 133 -5.28 -5.24 13.85
CA TYR A 133 -4.99 -6.10 15.00
C TYR A 133 -4.41 -5.30 16.16
N THR A 134 -3.42 -4.44 15.89
CA THR A 134 -2.72 -3.65 16.92
C THR A 134 -3.63 -2.62 17.58
N LEU A 135 -4.57 -2.05 16.83
CA LEU A 135 -5.52 -1.07 17.38
C LEU A 135 -6.75 -1.71 18.03
N TRP A 136 -7.18 -2.88 17.57
CA TRP A 136 -8.39 -3.54 18.10
C TRP A 136 -8.10 -4.47 19.27
N VAL A 137 -7.04 -5.27 19.18
CA VAL A 137 -6.71 -6.30 20.17
C VAL A 137 -5.65 -5.79 21.12
N GLU A 138 -4.39 -5.84 20.69
CA GLU A 138 -3.22 -5.43 21.48
C GLU A 138 -1.97 -5.42 20.58
N PHE A 139 -0.96 -4.65 21.00
CA PHE A 139 0.34 -4.70 20.36
C PHE A 139 1.04 -6.04 20.66
N TYR A 140 1.37 -6.80 19.61
CA TYR A 140 2.03 -8.09 19.70
C TYR A 140 3.33 -8.07 18.89
N LEU A 141 4.46 -8.07 19.60
CA LEU A 141 5.79 -7.92 19.02
C LEU A 141 6.14 -8.95 17.91
N PRO A 142 5.82 -10.26 18.02
CA PRO A 142 6.06 -11.20 16.94
C PRO A 142 5.30 -10.86 15.66
N PHE A 143 4.10 -10.29 15.77
CA PHE A 143 3.33 -9.87 14.61
C PHE A 143 3.98 -8.67 13.90
N LEU A 144 4.56 -7.74 14.66
CA LEU A 144 5.36 -6.66 14.10
C LEU A 144 6.56 -7.20 13.31
N TYR A 145 7.30 -8.19 13.84
CA TYR A 145 8.44 -8.76 13.12
C TYR A 145 8.01 -9.45 11.83
N VAL A 146 6.93 -10.21 11.83
CA VAL A 146 6.36 -10.80 10.60
C VAL A 146 6.00 -9.72 9.58
N PHE A 147 5.33 -8.66 10.03
CA PHE A 147 4.99 -7.52 9.19
C PHE A 147 6.23 -6.84 8.58
N LEU A 148 7.28 -6.59 9.39
CA LEU A 148 8.53 -5.98 8.91
C LEU A 148 9.28 -6.87 7.92
N VAL A 149 9.28 -8.19 8.12
CA VAL A 149 9.89 -9.15 7.17
C VAL A 149 9.17 -9.14 5.84
N ILE A 150 7.83 -9.15 5.85
CA ILE A 150 7.03 -9.04 4.62
C ILE A 150 7.31 -7.71 3.92
N GLY A 151 7.38 -6.61 4.66
CA GLY A 151 7.69 -5.29 4.15
C GLY A 151 9.09 -5.21 3.53
N ALA A 152 10.10 -5.76 4.21
CA ALA A 152 11.46 -5.82 3.70
C ALA A 152 11.55 -6.64 2.41
N TRP A 153 10.90 -7.81 2.36
CA TRP A 153 10.84 -8.63 1.16
C TRP A 153 10.18 -7.87 -0.01
N ALA A 154 9.02 -7.27 0.21
CA ALA A 154 8.32 -6.51 -0.83
C ALA A 154 9.17 -5.32 -1.33
N THR A 155 9.84 -4.60 -0.42
CA THR A 155 10.70 -3.46 -0.75
C THR A 155 11.91 -3.89 -1.58
N VAL A 156 12.59 -4.97 -1.19
CA VAL A 156 13.76 -5.50 -1.91
C VAL A 156 13.35 -6.00 -3.31
N GLU A 157 12.26 -6.75 -3.43
CA GLU A 157 11.78 -7.22 -4.72
C GLU A 157 11.41 -6.05 -5.65
N GLN A 158 10.68 -5.06 -5.13
CA GLN A 158 10.35 -3.85 -5.87
C GLN A 158 11.60 -3.11 -6.35
N PHE A 159 12.58 -2.91 -5.47
CA PHE A 159 13.84 -2.25 -5.80
C PHE A 159 14.58 -3.00 -6.90
N ILE A 160 14.72 -4.32 -6.80
CA ILE A 160 15.39 -5.16 -7.82
C ILE A 160 14.67 -5.03 -9.16
N VAL A 161 13.36 -5.15 -9.18
CA VAL A 161 12.58 -5.08 -10.43
C VAL A 161 12.69 -3.71 -11.08
N LEU A 162 12.56 -2.63 -10.33
CA LEU A 162 12.60 -1.26 -10.87
C LEU A 162 14.02 -0.82 -11.26
N CYS A 163 15.06 -1.30 -10.57
CA CYS A 163 16.43 -0.91 -10.86
C CYS A 163 17.10 -1.78 -11.93
N PHE A 164 16.80 -3.07 -12.01
CA PHE A 164 17.55 -4.02 -12.83
C PHE A 164 16.77 -4.62 -14.00
N LYS A 165 15.44 -4.74 -13.91
CA LYS A 165 14.65 -5.17 -15.07
C LYS A 165 14.42 -3.99 -16.01
N LYS A 166 14.76 -4.15 -17.28
CA LYS A 166 14.32 -3.22 -18.33
C LYS A 166 12.79 -3.23 -18.35
N PRO A 167 12.12 -2.06 -18.40
CA PRO A 167 10.67 -2.01 -18.55
C PRO A 167 10.31 -2.69 -19.86
N SER A 168 9.96 -3.97 -19.82
CA SER A 168 9.44 -4.66 -20.99
C SER A 168 8.02 -4.18 -21.21
N PHE A 169 7.78 -3.51 -22.33
CA PHE A 169 6.48 -3.05 -22.80
C PHE A 169 5.51 -4.20 -23.13
N THR A 170 5.86 -5.45 -22.84
CA THR A 170 5.05 -6.62 -23.15
C THR A 170 4.34 -7.14 -21.91
N ARG A 171 3.04 -7.19 -22.01
CA ARG A 171 2.02 -7.82 -21.20
C ARG A 171 2.27 -9.31 -20.96
N LYS A 172 3.34 -9.70 -20.28
CA LYS A 172 3.48 -11.09 -19.85
C LYS A 172 3.72 -11.12 -18.34
N TRP A 173 2.88 -11.86 -17.68
CA TRP A 173 2.96 -12.16 -16.25
C TRP A 173 4.32 -12.76 -15.91
N CYS A 174 4.94 -12.35 -14.81
CA CYS A 174 6.27 -12.82 -14.41
C CYS A 174 6.32 -14.28 -13.94
N TRP A 175 5.50 -15.15 -14.50
CA TRP A 175 5.49 -16.57 -14.18
C TRP A 175 5.35 -17.52 -15.38
N GLU A 176 5.72 -17.07 -16.57
CA GLU A 176 6.07 -17.98 -17.65
C GLU A 176 7.58 -18.00 -17.88
#